data_455cf1a696e73d74bea348675be77ebb
#
_entry.id   455cf1a696e73d74bea348675be77ebb
#
_cell.length_a   1.000
_cell.length_b   1.000
_cell.length_c   1.000
_cell.angle_alpha   90.00
_cell.angle_beta   90.00
_cell.angle_gamma   90.00
#
_symmetry.space_group_name_H-M   'P 1'
#
loop_
_entity.id
_entity.type
_entity.pdbx_description
1 polymer ?
#
loop_
_entity_poly.entity_id
_entity_poly.type
_entity_poly.pdbx_seq_one_letter_code
_entity_poly.pdbx_strand_id
1 'polypeptide(L)'
;MSNAYPPELQELIDKQAIRDLLAAYFTAADRHDNVKMAALYHDDATDDHGSFFKGLAKDFVATLPKIQEGMAILHHNMTTANIKIEGNYAEGEIYVLAFHQVRKDDGGKLDLLIGGRYFDKYE
;
A
#
# COMPACT_ATOMS: atom_id res chain seq x y z
N MET A 1 2.74 -19.66 21.27
CA MET A 1 3.35 -18.73 22.22
C MET A 1 2.26 -17.91 22.88
N SER A 2 2.21 -17.87 24.20
CA SER A 2 1.25 -17.01 24.87
C SER A 2 1.68 -15.55 24.75
N ASN A 3 0.72 -14.65 24.52
CA ASN A 3 1.00 -13.22 24.51
C ASN A 3 1.37 -12.74 25.91
N ALA A 4 2.49 -12.02 26.00
CA ALA A 4 2.94 -11.41 27.26
C ALA A 4 2.11 -10.17 27.65
N TYR A 5 1.21 -9.71 26.78
CA TYR A 5 0.45 -8.48 26.95
C TYR A 5 -1.05 -8.76 27.18
N PRO A 6 -1.75 -7.88 27.90
CA PRO A 6 -3.21 -7.91 27.91
C PRO A 6 -3.79 -7.80 26.49
N PRO A 7 -4.98 -8.39 26.23
CA PRO A 7 -5.56 -8.39 24.87
C PRO A 7 -5.70 -7.01 24.23
N GLU A 8 -6.07 -5.99 25.01
CA GLU A 8 -6.22 -4.63 24.53
C GLU A 8 -4.89 -4.03 24.07
N LEU A 9 -3.81 -4.32 24.80
CA LEU A 9 -2.48 -3.86 24.42
C LEU A 9 -1.96 -4.62 23.20
N GLN A 10 -2.21 -5.92 23.12
CA GLN A 10 -1.86 -6.71 21.94
C GLN A 10 -2.57 -6.19 20.68
N GLU A 11 -3.84 -5.84 20.80
CA GLU A 11 -4.58 -5.24 19.68
C GLU A 11 -3.95 -3.93 19.20
N LEU A 12 -3.53 -3.07 20.15
CA LEU A 12 -2.84 -1.83 19.80
C LEU A 12 -1.51 -2.08 19.07
N ILE A 13 -0.74 -3.06 19.56
CA ILE A 13 0.53 -3.45 18.93
C ILE A 13 0.29 -3.97 17.52
N ASP A 14 -0.70 -4.82 17.32
CA ASP A 14 -1.03 -5.39 16.02
C ASP A 14 -1.49 -4.31 15.04
N LYS A 15 -2.34 -3.38 15.49
CA LYS A 15 -2.76 -2.24 14.67
C LYS A 15 -1.59 -1.35 14.28
N GLN A 16 -0.67 -1.11 15.21
CA GLN A 16 0.54 -0.33 14.90
C GLN A 16 1.42 -1.05 13.89
N ALA A 17 1.58 -2.36 13.99
CA ALA A 17 2.32 -3.15 13.02
C ALA A 17 1.72 -3.05 11.60
N ILE A 18 0.40 -3.04 11.49
CA ILE A 18 -0.28 -2.83 10.20
C ILE A 18 -0.04 -1.42 9.66
N ARG A 19 -0.08 -0.40 10.51
CA ARG A 19 0.26 0.98 10.11
C ARG A 19 1.70 1.10 9.63
N ASP A 20 2.63 0.44 10.30
CA ASP A 20 4.03 0.41 9.88
C ASP A 20 4.20 -0.29 8.53
N LEU A 21 3.45 -1.36 8.30
CA LEU A 21 3.42 -2.06 7.01
C LEU A 21 2.93 -1.13 5.88
N LEU A 22 1.86 -0.41 6.13
CA LEU A 22 1.31 0.57 5.18
C LEU A 22 2.28 1.70 4.89
N ALA A 23 2.94 2.23 5.93
CA ALA A 23 3.96 3.26 5.77
C ALA A 23 5.13 2.75 4.90
N ALA A 24 5.56 1.52 5.12
CA ALA A 24 6.60 0.89 4.33
C ALA A 24 6.16 0.72 2.86
N TYR A 25 4.91 0.33 2.63
CA TYR A 25 4.34 0.18 1.29
C TYR A 25 4.32 1.52 0.53
N PHE A 26 3.80 2.57 1.16
CA PHE A 26 3.74 3.90 0.55
C PHE A 26 5.13 4.47 0.26
N THR A 27 6.07 4.30 1.18
CA THR A 27 7.46 4.73 1.00
C THR A 27 8.12 3.99 -0.15
N ALA A 28 7.88 2.67 -0.27
CA ALA A 28 8.40 1.87 -1.37
C ALA A 28 7.81 2.33 -2.72
N ALA A 29 6.50 2.61 -2.76
CA ALA A 29 5.83 3.14 -3.95
C ALA A 29 6.45 4.48 -4.38
N ASP A 30 6.60 5.41 -3.45
CA ASP A 30 7.13 6.75 -3.73
C ASP A 30 8.56 6.72 -4.27
N ARG A 31 9.35 5.77 -3.79
CA ARG A 31 10.76 5.62 -4.17
C ARG A 31 11.00 4.65 -5.31
N HIS A 32 9.96 4.09 -5.89
CA HIS A 32 10.04 3.02 -6.89
C HIS A 32 10.87 1.81 -6.42
N ASP A 33 10.79 1.52 -5.12
CA ASP A 33 11.48 0.37 -4.52
C ASP A 33 10.60 -0.87 -4.62
N ASN A 34 10.59 -1.46 -5.82
CA ASN A 34 9.70 -2.58 -6.14
C ASN A 34 10.10 -3.87 -5.43
N VAL A 35 11.38 -4.04 -5.12
CA VAL A 35 11.87 -5.19 -4.34
C VAL A 35 11.29 -5.15 -2.93
N LYS A 36 11.35 -3.98 -2.28
CA LYS A 36 10.77 -3.80 -0.95
C LYS A 36 9.25 -3.96 -0.97
N MET A 37 8.58 -3.40 -1.98
CA MET A 37 7.13 -3.52 -2.11
C MET A 37 6.70 -4.99 -2.25
N ALA A 38 7.37 -5.75 -3.10
CA ALA A 38 7.07 -7.18 -3.28
C ALA A 38 7.22 -7.97 -1.99
N ALA A 39 8.21 -7.63 -1.16
CA ALA A 39 8.48 -8.30 0.12
C ALA A 39 7.38 -8.06 1.17
N LEU A 40 6.53 -7.05 0.99
CA LEU A 40 5.43 -6.74 1.91
C LEU A 40 4.17 -7.58 1.65
N TYR A 41 4.12 -8.29 0.54
CA TYR A 41 3.02 -9.19 0.19
C TYR A 41 3.36 -10.62 0.53
N HIS A 42 2.36 -11.39 0.95
CA HIS A 42 2.48 -12.85 0.93
C HIS A 42 2.60 -13.36 -0.51
N ASP A 43 3.23 -14.53 -0.70
CA ASP A 43 3.47 -15.09 -2.03
C ASP A 43 2.19 -15.33 -2.82
N ASP A 44 1.10 -15.67 -2.14
CA ASP A 44 -0.21 -15.93 -2.73
C ASP A 44 -1.15 -14.71 -2.67
N ALA A 45 -0.66 -13.56 -2.23
CA ALA A 45 -1.47 -12.36 -2.13
C ALA A 45 -1.99 -11.91 -3.50
N THR A 46 -3.18 -11.31 -3.47
CA THR A 46 -3.82 -10.77 -4.66
C THR A 46 -3.91 -9.25 -4.56
N ASP A 47 -3.98 -8.62 -5.71
CA ASP A 47 -4.13 -7.18 -5.84
C ASP A 47 -5.26 -6.89 -6.84
N ASP A 48 -6.11 -5.93 -6.51
CA ASP A 48 -7.21 -5.50 -7.36
C ASP A 48 -7.21 -3.96 -7.44
N HIS A 49 -6.76 -3.45 -8.57
CA HIS A 49 -6.79 -2.02 -8.93
C HIS A 49 -7.90 -1.73 -9.95
N GLY A 50 -9.00 -2.45 -9.88
CA GLY A 50 -10.13 -2.29 -10.78
C GLY A 50 -9.78 -2.65 -12.23
N SER A 51 -10.11 -1.76 -13.15
CA SER A 51 -9.82 -1.98 -14.58
C SER A 51 -8.33 -1.92 -14.92
N PHE A 52 -7.51 -1.39 -14.03
CA PHE A 52 -6.08 -1.22 -14.25
C PHE A 52 -5.32 -2.54 -14.09
N PHE A 53 -5.59 -3.27 -13.03
CA PHE A 53 -4.97 -4.57 -12.75
C PHE A 53 -5.84 -5.39 -11.79
N LYS A 54 -5.86 -6.71 -12.01
CA LYS A 54 -6.44 -7.67 -11.06
C LYS A 54 -5.72 -9.01 -11.22
N GLY A 55 -5.17 -9.52 -10.13
CA GLY A 55 -4.45 -10.79 -10.15
C GLY A 55 -3.53 -10.94 -8.95
N LEU A 56 -2.45 -11.71 -9.11
CA LEU A 56 -1.46 -11.89 -8.07
C LEU A 56 -0.68 -10.59 -7.82
N ALA A 57 -0.43 -10.30 -6.55
CA ALA A 57 0.30 -9.08 -6.18
C ALA A 57 1.70 -9.03 -6.78
N LYS A 58 2.41 -10.17 -6.86
CA LYS A 58 3.72 -10.24 -7.51
C LYS A 58 3.67 -9.84 -8.99
N ASP A 59 2.59 -10.16 -9.67
CA ASP A 59 2.38 -9.78 -11.08
C ASP A 59 2.07 -8.29 -11.20
N PHE A 60 1.31 -7.74 -10.24
CA PHE A 60 1.10 -6.29 -10.14
C PHE A 60 2.43 -5.55 -10.00
N VAL A 61 3.26 -5.95 -9.05
CA VAL A 61 4.58 -5.33 -8.83
C VAL A 61 5.44 -5.41 -10.09
N ALA A 62 5.37 -6.52 -10.83
CA ALA A 62 6.10 -6.68 -12.09
C ALA A 62 5.67 -5.69 -13.18
N THR A 63 4.46 -5.11 -13.11
CA THR A 63 4.01 -4.08 -14.06
C THR A 63 4.54 -2.68 -13.76
N LEU A 64 4.99 -2.44 -12.53
CA LEU A 64 5.32 -1.10 -12.04
C LEU A 64 6.51 -0.44 -12.76
N PRO A 65 7.61 -1.13 -13.09
CA PRO A 65 8.75 -0.47 -13.75
C PRO A 65 8.35 0.31 -15.01
N LYS A 66 7.48 -0.25 -15.84
CA LYS A 66 7.01 0.43 -17.06
C LYS A 66 6.15 1.64 -16.74
N ILE A 67 5.26 1.52 -15.77
CA ILE A 67 4.39 2.62 -15.33
C ILE A 67 5.23 3.75 -14.74
N GLN A 68 6.25 3.39 -13.96
CA GLN A 68 7.14 4.34 -13.29
C GLN A 68 7.97 5.17 -14.26
N GLU A 69 8.18 4.72 -15.48
CA GLU A 69 8.82 5.53 -16.52
C GLU A 69 8.07 6.85 -16.77
N GLY A 70 6.75 6.84 -16.66
CA GLY A 70 5.92 8.02 -16.80
C GLY A 70 5.76 8.85 -15.53
N MET A 71 6.29 8.39 -14.40
CA MET A 71 6.14 9.06 -13.10
C MET A 71 7.40 9.85 -12.74
N ALA A 72 7.25 11.14 -12.45
CA ALA A 72 8.35 11.97 -11.98
C ALA A 72 8.43 11.97 -10.46
N ILE A 73 7.32 12.26 -9.78
CA ILE A 73 7.24 12.30 -8.31
C ILE A 73 5.97 11.59 -7.86
N LEU A 74 6.11 10.77 -6.83
CA LEU A 74 4.99 10.17 -6.12
C LEU A 74 5.08 10.52 -4.64
N HIS A 75 3.95 10.84 -4.03
CA HIS A 75 3.88 11.13 -2.61
C HIS A 75 2.54 10.62 -2.06
N HIS A 76 2.58 9.48 -1.38
CA HIS A 76 1.40 8.86 -0.79
C HIS A 76 1.30 9.20 0.69
N ASN A 77 0.10 9.55 1.13
CA ASN A 77 -0.19 9.85 2.53
C ASN A 77 -1.38 9.03 3.01
N MET A 78 -1.21 8.33 4.12
CA MET A 78 -2.30 7.68 4.81
C MET A 78 -2.98 8.73 5.70
N THR A 79 -4.24 9.03 5.42
CA THR A 79 -4.98 10.07 6.15
C THR A 79 -5.89 9.49 7.21
N THR A 80 -6.50 8.33 6.96
CA THR A 80 -7.42 7.67 7.88
C THR A 80 -7.21 6.16 7.77
N ALA A 81 -7.20 5.48 8.90
CA ALA A 81 -7.06 4.02 8.93
C ALA A 81 -8.06 3.43 9.90
N ASN A 82 -8.98 2.62 9.39
CA ASN A 82 -9.92 1.83 10.17
C ASN A 82 -9.48 0.37 10.07
N ILE A 83 -8.99 -0.19 11.16
CA ILE A 83 -8.41 -1.54 11.18
C ILE A 83 -9.17 -2.37 12.19
N LYS A 84 -9.62 -3.56 11.77
CA LYS A 84 -10.29 -4.55 12.60
C LYS A 84 -9.46 -5.82 12.65
N ILE A 85 -9.12 -6.25 13.86
CA ILE A 85 -8.33 -7.47 14.10
C ILE A 85 -9.28 -8.60 14.51
N GLU A 86 -9.11 -9.76 13.89
CA GLU A 86 -9.81 -11.00 14.25
C GLU A 86 -8.82 -12.17 14.26
N GLY A 87 -8.32 -12.54 15.44
CA GLY A 87 -7.31 -13.60 15.57
C GLY A 87 -6.04 -13.26 14.81
N ASN A 88 -5.66 -14.11 13.86
CA ASN A 88 -4.46 -13.93 13.02
C ASN A 88 -4.75 -13.15 11.73
N TYR A 89 -5.94 -12.57 11.59
CA TYR A 89 -6.36 -11.87 10.40
C TYR A 89 -6.81 -10.46 10.76
N ALA A 90 -6.71 -9.56 9.79
CA ALA A 90 -7.23 -8.22 9.94
C ALA A 90 -7.80 -7.71 8.63
N GLU A 91 -8.68 -6.74 8.72
CA GLU A 91 -9.21 -5.99 7.60
C GLU A 91 -8.97 -4.52 7.84
N GLY A 92 -8.69 -3.78 6.78
CA GLY A 92 -8.50 -2.34 6.85
C GLY A 92 -9.20 -1.59 5.75
N GLU A 93 -9.78 -0.46 6.11
CA GLU A 93 -10.19 0.58 5.17
C GLU A 93 -9.24 1.76 5.36
N ILE A 94 -8.41 2.01 4.38
CA ILE A 94 -7.33 2.99 4.46
C ILE A 94 -7.58 4.11 3.46
N TYR A 95 -7.70 5.33 3.96
CA TYR A 95 -7.81 6.50 3.11
C TYR A 95 -6.43 6.99 2.72
N VAL A 96 -6.27 7.28 1.45
CA VAL A 96 -5.00 7.73 0.88
C VAL A 96 -5.22 9.03 0.15
N LEU A 97 -4.34 9.99 0.41
CA LEU A 97 -4.22 11.20 -0.39
C LEU A 97 -2.85 11.15 -1.06
N ALA A 98 -2.83 11.09 -2.38
CA ALA A 98 -1.61 10.91 -3.14
C ALA A 98 -1.39 12.07 -4.12
N PHE A 99 -0.16 12.57 -4.14
CA PHE A 99 0.32 13.49 -5.15
C PHE A 99 1.12 12.70 -6.20
N HIS A 100 0.74 12.85 -7.47
CA HIS A 100 1.43 12.26 -8.59
C HIS A 100 1.87 13.37 -9.53
N GLN A 101 3.16 13.44 -9.84
CA GLN A 101 3.63 14.23 -10.95
C GLN A 101 4.00 13.30 -12.09
N VAL A 102 3.28 13.40 -13.19
CA VAL A 102 3.48 12.55 -14.37
C VAL A 102 4.16 13.33 -15.49
N ARG A 103 4.97 12.62 -16.27
CA ARG A 103 5.62 13.18 -17.45
C ARG A 103 4.66 13.14 -18.61
N LYS A 104 4.60 14.26 -19.34
CA LYS A 104 3.81 14.37 -20.56
C LYS A 104 4.70 14.10 -21.78
N ASP A 105 4.08 13.72 -22.90
CA ASP A 105 4.79 13.43 -24.15
C ASP A 105 5.55 14.64 -24.72
N ASP A 106 5.10 15.85 -24.40
CA ASP A 106 5.74 17.10 -24.84
C ASP A 106 6.95 17.53 -23.99
N GLY A 107 7.34 16.70 -23.02
CA GLY A 107 8.41 17.01 -22.07
C GLY A 107 7.97 17.81 -20.84
N GLY A 108 6.72 18.25 -20.80
CA GLY A 108 6.11 18.88 -19.63
C GLY A 108 5.73 17.87 -18.54
N LYS A 109 5.17 18.38 -17.46
CA LYS A 109 4.70 17.57 -16.33
C LYS A 109 3.28 17.98 -15.96
N LEU A 110 2.52 17.00 -15.45
CA LEU A 110 1.17 17.20 -14.95
C LEU A 110 1.12 16.77 -13.49
N ASP A 111 0.59 17.64 -12.64
CA ASP A 111 0.39 17.36 -11.23
C ASP A 111 -1.03 16.88 -10.99
N LEU A 112 -1.17 15.76 -10.29
CA LEU A 112 -2.45 15.15 -9.94
C LEU A 112 -2.52 14.99 -8.43
N LEU A 113 -3.66 15.38 -7.85
CA LEU A 113 -3.98 15.08 -6.47
C LEU A 113 -5.12 14.06 -6.46
N ILE A 114 -4.85 12.90 -5.89
CA ILE A 114 -5.75 11.75 -5.97
C ILE A 114 -6.16 11.33 -4.56
N GLY A 115 -7.48 11.32 -4.30
CA GLY A 115 -8.04 10.71 -3.10
C GLY A 115 -8.52 9.30 -3.40
N GLY A 116 -8.22 8.37 -2.53
CA GLY A 116 -8.63 6.98 -2.69
C GLY A 116 -8.81 6.25 -1.37
N ARG A 117 -9.35 5.06 -1.46
CA ARG A 117 -9.49 4.13 -0.33
C ARG A 117 -8.95 2.77 -0.74
N TYR A 118 -8.16 2.16 0.16
CA TYR A 118 -7.73 0.78 0.04
C TYR A 118 -8.57 -0.07 0.97
N PHE A 119 -9.08 -1.16 0.46
CA PHE A 119 -9.76 -2.20 1.23
C PHE A 119 -8.86 -3.42 1.26
N ASP A 120 -8.14 -3.58 2.36
CA ASP A 120 -7.06 -4.55 2.46
C ASP A 120 -7.38 -5.65 3.46
N LYS A 121 -6.81 -6.81 3.22
CA LYS A 121 -6.77 -7.92 4.17
C LYS A 121 -5.33 -8.20 4.55
N TYR A 122 -5.13 -8.50 5.82
CA TYR A 122 -3.82 -8.75 6.41
C TYR A 122 -3.80 -10.08 7.15
N GLU A 123 -2.63 -10.66 7.19
CA GLU A 123 -2.40 -11.94 7.84
C GLU A 123 -1.04 -11.94 8.56
#